data_3160726db38be8e39d8ab89861be3a60
#
_entry.id   3160726db38be8e39d8ab89861be3a60
#
_cell.length_a   1.000
_cell.length_b   1.000
_cell.length_c   1.000
_cell.angle_alpha   90.00
_cell.angle_beta   90.00
_cell.angle_gamma   90.00
#
_symmetry.space_group_name_H-M   'P 1'
#
loop_
_entity.id
_entity.type
_entity.pdbx_description
1 polymer ?
#
loop_
_entity_poly.entity_id
_entity_poly.type
_entity_poly.pdbx_seq_one_letter_code
_entity_poly.pdbx_strand_id
1 'polypeptide(L)'
;MIWESANGVNKCHQVIALRELQLALFSKVHDTRTAAHMGRRKTMHALLHFCYWHKMANDVSFWISSCDTCQKRKPAQPAPKAPMKLNIAGEPTERVQMDICGPLVETERGNKYILVITDAF
;
A
#
# COMPACT_ATOMS: atom_id res chain seq x y z
N MET A 1 18.17 8.65 -27.65
CA MET A 1 16.95 8.08 -28.28
C MET A 1 15.80 9.00 -27.94
N ILE A 2 15.09 9.49 -28.93
CA ILE A 2 13.93 10.38 -28.73
C ILE A 2 12.70 9.44 -28.71
N TRP A 3 11.97 9.44 -27.61
CA TRP A 3 10.69 8.74 -27.52
C TRP A 3 9.57 9.74 -27.73
N GLU A 4 8.69 9.49 -28.67
CA GLU A 4 7.44 10.23 -28.80
C GLU A 4 6.36 9.48 -28.01
N SER A 5 5.74 10.16 -27.06
CA SER A 5 4.55 9.64 -26.39
C SER A 5 3.44 9.43 -27.43
N ALA A 6 2.69 8.35 -27.33
CA ALA A 6 1.59 8.00 -28.22
C ALA A 6 0.51 9.10 -28.38
N ASN A 7 0.51 10.11 -27.54
CA ASN A 7 -0.42 11.23 -27.56
C ASN A 7 0.17 12.55 -28.13
N GLY A 8 1.37 12.52 -28.70
CA GLY A 8 1.94 13.65 -29.48
C GLY A 8 2.25 14.95 -28.70
N VAL A 9 2.00 15.01 -27.40
CA VAL A 9 1.99 16.28 -26.65
C VAL A 9 3.30 16.54 -25.89
N ASN A 10 4.10 15.53 -25.57
CA ASN A 10 5.38 15.73 -24.85
C ASN A 10 6.50 14.90 -25.45
N LYS A 11 7.45 15.55 -26.09
CA LYS A 11 8.73 14.95 -26.49
C LYS A 11 9.68 14.95 -25.29
N CYS A 12 9.88 13.81 -24.66
CA CYS A 12 10.89 13.67 -23.61
C CYS A 12 12.18 13.13 -24.24
N HIS A 13 13.27 13.88 -24.07
CA HIS A 13 14.62 13.41 -24.43
C HIS A 13 15.14 12.52 -23.32
N GLN A 14 15.23 11.22 -23.57
CA GLN A 14 15.80 10.26 -22.62
C GLN A 14 17.22 9.90 -23.01
N VAL A 15 18.10 9.89 -22.02
CA VAL A 15 19.48 9.40 -22.18
C VAL A 15 19.50 7.90 -21.91
N ILE A 16 20.17 7.13 -22.76
CA ILE A 16 20.40 5.71 -22.48
C ILE A 16 21.48 5.62 -21.40
N ALA A 17 21.08 5.12 -20.22
CA ALA A 17 21.99 5.01 -19.08
C ALA A 17 22.90 3.77 -19.22
N LEU A 18 24.21 3.98 -19.14
CA LEU A 18 25.19 2.90 -19.04
C LEU A 18 25.00 2.16 -17.72
N ARG A 19 25.33 0.86 -17.72
CA ARG A 19 25.13 -0.04 -16.58
C ARG A 19 25.76 0.50 -15.28
N GLU A 20 26.92 1.11 -15.38
CA GLU A 20 27.66 1.69 -14.25
C GLU A 20 26.92 2.86 -13.59
N LEU A 21 26.13 3.61 -14.36
CA LEU A 21 25.41 4.79 -13.89
C LEU A 21 23.99 4.49 -13.39
N GLN A 22 23.43 3.34 -13.71
CA GLN A 22 22.03 3.01 -13.42
C GLN A 22 21.71 3.07 -11.93
N LEU A 23 22.57 2.49 -11.09
CA LEU A 23 22.39 2.50 -9.63
C LEU A 23 22.53 3.92 -9.06
N ALA A 24 23.50 4.70 -9.56
CA ALA A 24 23.68 6.09 -9.13
C ALA A 24 22.48 6.97 -9.50
N LEU A 25 21.91 6.78 -10.67
CA LEU A 25 20.68 7.45 -11.10
C LEU A 25 19.47 7.05 -10.25
N PHE A 26 19.35 5.77 -9.94
CA PHE A 26 18.32 5.27 -9.04
C PHE A 26 18.45 5.91 -7.65
N SER A 27 19.63 5.91 -7.03
CA SER A 27 19.86 6.51 -5.71
C SER A 27 19.53 8.00 -5.68
N LYS A 28 19.85 8.75 -6.74
CA LYS A 28 19.45 10.16 -6.84
C LYS A 28 17.95 10.38 -6.81
N VAL A 29 17.18 9.45 -7.35
CA VAL A 29 15.72 9.58 -7.46
C VAL A 29 14.98 8.88 -6.31
N HIS A 30 15.64 7.97 -5.61
CA HIS A 30 15.01 7.16 -4.55
C HIS A 30 15.48 7.54 -3.14
N ASP A 31 16.82 7.70 -2.94
CA ASP A 31 17.42 7.80 -1.60
C ASP A 31 17.56 9.24 -1.10
N THR A 32 17.36 10.23 -1.95
CA THR A 32 17.49 11.63 -1.54
C THR A 32 16.36 12.05 -0.59
N ARG A 33 16.64 13.05 0.25
CA ARG A 33 15.63 13.58 1.20
C ARG A 33 14.36 14.07 0.50
N THR A 34 14.48 14.61 -0.68
CA THR A 34 13.36 15.09 -1.51
C THR A 34 12.54 13.95 -2.12
N ALA A 35 13.20 12.84 -2.45
CA ALA A 35 12.55 11.64 -2.99
C ALA A 35 11.87 10.78 -1.91
N ALA A 36 12.32 10.89 -0.66
CA ALA A 36 11.71 10.27 0.52
C ALA A 36 11.38 8.77 0.34
N HIS A 37 12.22 8.01 -0.35
CA HIS A 37 12.04 6.58 -0.63
C HIS A 37 10.69 6.26 -1.30
N MET A 38 10.36 6.99 -2.36
CA MET A 38 9.13 6.80 -3.13
C MET A 38 8.97 5.34 -3.60
N GLY A 39 7.72 4.90 -3.71
CA GLY A 39 7.41 3.56 -4.21
C GLY A 39 7.74 3.38 -5.70
N ARG A 40 7.74 2.11 -6.17
CA ARG A 40 8.13 1.70 -7.52
C ARG A 40 7.53 2.59 -8.63
N ARG A 41 6.22 2.87 -8.60
CA ARG A 41 5.56 3.69 -9.63
C ARG A 41 6.14 5.09 -9.73
N LYS A 42 6.30 5.77 -8.59
CA LYS A 42 6.80 7.15 -8.56
C LYS A 42 8.28 7.21 -8.94
N THR A 43 9.12 6.31 -8.42
CA THR A 43 10.54 6.22 -8.77
C THR A 43 10.73 5.93 -10.26
N MET A 44 9.96 4.98 -10.80
CA MET A 44 10.00 4.65 -12.22
C MET A 44 9.59 5.84 -13.10
N HIS A 45 8.50 6.52 -12.74
CA HIS A 45 8.04 7.71 -13.45
C HIS A 45 9.09 8.83 -13.44
N ALA A 46 9.71 9.09 -12.31
CA ALA A 46 10.76 10.10 -12.19
C ALA A 46 11.99 9.76 -13.04
N LEU A 47 12.42 8.49 -13.08
CA LEU A 47 13.53 8.06 -13.93
C LEU A 47 13.21 8.18 -15.42
N LEU A 48 12.00 7.82 -15.84
CA LEU A 48 11.55 7.89 -17.23
C LEU A 48 11.51 9.32 -17.78
N HIS A 49 11.52 10.35 -16.95
CA HIS A 49 11.59 11.73 -17.41
C HIS A 49 12.94 12.08 -18.06
N PHE A 50 14.03 11.40 -17.72
CA PHE A 50 15.36 11.78 -18.20
C PHE A 50 16.22 10.62 -18.67
N CYS A 51 15.96 9.38 -18.30
CA CYS A 51 16.77 8.25 -18.71
C CYS A 51 15.96 6.98 -18.98
N TYR A 52 16.59 6.08 -19.73
CA TYR A 52 16.05 4.75 -20.03
C TYR A 52 17.20 3.73 -20.13
N TRP A 53 16.95 2.48 -19.73
CA TRP A 53 17.78 1.31 -20.01
C TRP A 53 16.95 0.05 -20.13
N HIS A 54 17.52 -0.99 -20.77
CA HIS A 54 16.84 -2.26 -20.94
C HIS A 54 16.57 -2.93 -19.59
N LYS A 55 15.36 -3.48 -19.39
CA LYS A 55 14.89 -4.12 -18.14
C LYS A 55 14.84 -3.20 -16.91
N MET A 56 14.84 -1.89 -17.10
CA MET A 56 14.77 -0.88 -16.05
C MET A 56 13.69 -1.17 -14.98
N ALA A 57 12.51 -1.65 -15.38
CA ALA A 57 11.42 -1.95 -14.46
C ALA A 57 11.76 -3.08 -13.47
N ASN A 58 12.53 -4.07 -13.91
CA ASN A 58 12.98 -5.18 -13.07
C ASN A 58 14.04 -4.72 -12.10
N ASP A 59 15.04 -3.96 -12.59
CA ASP A 59 16.13 -3.45 -11.77
C ASP A 59 15.61 -2.50 -10.68
N VAL A 60 14.76 -1.55 -11.04
CA VAL A 60 14.13 -0.63 -10.07
C VAL A 60 13.29 -1.40 -9.05
N SER A 61 12.56 -2.42 -9.47
CA SER A 61 11.79 -3.28 -8.56
C SER A 61 12.69 -4.00 -7.55
N PHE A 62 13.79 -4.57 -8.06
CA PHE A 62 14.78 -5.27 -7.25
C PHE A 62 15.45 -4.32 -6.23
N TRP A 63 15.95 -3.16 -6.66
CA TRP A 63 16.60 -2.20 -5.77
C TRP A 63 15.67 -1.64 -4.70
N ILE A 64 14.40 -1.41 -5.03
CA ILE A 64 13.42 -0.98 -4.01
C ILE A 64 13.13 -2.11 -3.00
N SER A 65 13.06 -3.35 -3.46
CA SER A 65 12.84 -4.49 -2.57
C SER A 65 14.04 -4.78 -1.65
N SER A 66 15.24 -4.40 -2.05
CA SER A 66 16.47 -4.51 -1.24
C SER A 66 16.78 -3.26 -0.41
N CYS A 67 16.00 -2.19 -0.53
CA CYS A 67 16.23 -0.95 0.23
C CYS A 67 15.83 -1.10 1.69
N ASP A 68 16.79 -1.03 2.63
CA ASP A 68 16.56 -1.19 4.07
C ASP A 68 15.55 -0.19 4.64
N THR A 69 15.62 1.07 4.20
CA THR A 69 14.69 2.10 4.65
C THR A 69 13.25 1.81 4.20
N CYS A 70 13.09 1.34 2.97
CA CYS A 70 11.78 0.93 2.46
C CYS A 70 11.25 -0.29 3.20
N GLN A 71 12.10 -1.27 3.48
CA GLN A 71 11.72 -2.50 4.21
C GLN A 71 11.24 -2.18 5.63
N LYS A 72 11.95 -1.28 6.33
CA LYS A 72 11.60 -0.90 7.71
C LYS A 72 10.35 -0.03 7.81
N ARG A 73 10.09 0.84 6.82
CA ARG A 73 9.00 1.83 6.91
C ARG A 73 7.70 1.42 6.25
N LYS A 74 7.75 0.56 5.24
CA LYS A 74 6.54 0.14 4.54
C LYS A 74 5.94 -1.07 5.24
N PRO A 75 4.69 -0.99 5.70
CA PRO A 75 4.01 -2.16 6.24
C PRO A 75 3.94 -3.24 5.17
N ALA A 76 4.05 -4.49 5.59
CA ALA A 76 3.78 -5.62 4.70
C ALA A 76 2.41 -5.45 4.05
N GLN A 77 2.30 -5.78 2.76
CA GLN A 77 0.98 -5.77 2.13
C GLN A 77 0.03 -6.67 2.93
N PRO A 78 -1.15 -6.15 3.31
CA PRO A 78 -2.11 -6.99 4.01
C PRO A 78 -2.44 -8.22 3.16
N ALA A 79 -2.46 -9.37 3.79
CA ALA A 79 -2.88 -10.59 3.14
C ALA A 79 -4.27 -10.39 2.48
N PRO A 80 -4.53 -11.01 1.34
CA PRO A 80 -5.85 -10.95 0.72
C PRO A 80 -6.90 -11.36 1.75
N LYS A 81 -7.90 -10.52 1.95
CA LYS A 81 -9.00 -10.83 2.86
C LYS A 81 -9.72 -12.07 2.32
N ALA A 82 -9.91 -13.05 3.17
CA ALA A 82 -10.74 -14.20 2.83
C ALA A 82 -12.15 -13.73 2.44
N PRO A 83 -12.81 -14.39 1.49
CA PRO A 83 -14.18 -14.06 1.14
C PRO A 83 -15.07 -14.19 2.39
N MET A 84 -15.96 -13.22 2.57
CA MET A 84 -16.92 -13.24 3.67
C MET A 84 -17.87 -14.41 3.47
N LYS A 85 -17.95 -15.29 4.47
CA LYS A 85 -18.99 -16.34 4.55
C LYS A 85 -20.19 -15.78 5.29
N LEU A 86 -21.36 -15.97 4.73
CA LEU A 86 -22.62 -15.80 5.45
C LEU A 86 -22.73 -16.92 6.50
N ASN A 87 -22.83 -16.53 7.74
CA ASN A 87 -23.09 -17.41 8.87
C ASN A 87 -24.59 -17.39 9.11
N ILE A 88 -25.30 -18.34 8.51
CA ILE A 88 -26.75 -18.47 8.66
C ILE A 88 -27.00 -19.37 9.87
N ALA A 89 -27.84 -18.91 10.82
CA ALA A 89 -28.39 -19.74 11.87
C ALA A 89 -29.64 -20.41 11.29
N GLY A 90 -29.77 -21.72 11.47
CA GLY A 90 -30.89 -22.52 10.95
C GLY A 90 -32.11 -22.57 11.88
N GLU A 91 -31.89 -22.36 13.17
CA GLU A 91 -32.92 -22.43 14.22
C GLU A 91 -32.78 -21.30 15.24
N PRO A 92 -33.86 -20.88 15.91
CA PRO A 92 -33.79 -19.91 17.00
C PRO A 92 -32.87 -20.40 18.11
N THR A 93 -32.07 -19.50 18.67
CA THR A 93 -31.06 -19.73 19.73
C THR A 93 -29.85 -20.58 19.35
N GLU A 94 -29.75 -21.04 18.11
CA GLU A 94 -28.54 -21.73 17.61
C GLU A 94 -27.29 -20.84 17.72
N ARG A 95 -27.48 -19.53 17.52
CA ARG A 95 -26.43 -18.56 17.66
C ARG A 95 -26.88 -17.28 18.35
N VAL A 96 -26.48 -17.14 19.59
CA VAL A 96 -26.73 -15.94 20.38
C VAL A 96 -25.45 -15.10 20.45
N GLN A 97 -25.55 -13.84 20.13
CA GLN A 97 -24.47 -12.86 20.27
C GLN A 97 -24.72 -12.01 21.50
N MET A 98 -23.68 -11.79 22.30
CA MET A 98 -23.73 -10.92 23.47
C MET A 98 -22.67 -9.84 23.35
N ASP A 99 -23.03 -8.61 23.64
CA ASP A 99 -22.12 -7.47 23.65
C ASP A 99 -22.43 -6.56 24.84
N ILE A 100 -21.38 -5.88 25.36
CA ILE A 100 -21.50 -4.94 26.47
C ILE A 100 -21.15 -3.55 25.95
N CYS A 101 -22.13 -2.66 25.94
CA CYS A 101 -21.96 -1.26 25.58
C CYS A 101 -21.76 -0.41 26.82
N GLY A 102 -20.71 0.40 26.87
CA GLY A 102 -20.42 1.32 27.96
C GLY A 102 -18.91 1.59 28.12
N PRO A 103 -18.49 2.36 29.13
CA PRO A 103 -19.33 2.98 30.15
C PRO A 103 -20.16 4.15 29.60
N LEU A 104 -21.44 4.20 29.97
CA LEU A 104 -22.35 5.30 29.71
C LEU A 104 -22.48 6.18 30.94
N VAL A 105 -23.23 7.28 30.82
CA VAL A 105 -23.59 8.11 31.98
C VAL A 105 -24.35 7.25 33.00
N GLU A 106 -23.90 7.36 34.25
CA GLU A 106 -24.50 6.59 35.37
C GLU A 106 -25.96 6.95 35.55
N THR A 107 -26.81 5.95 35.58
CA THR A 107 -28.22 6.14 35.89
C THR A 107 -28.45 6.32 37.40
N GLU A 108 -29.61 6.79 37.80
CA GLU A 108 -30.00 6.93 39.22
C GLU A 108 -29.86 5.61 40.03
N ARG A 109 -29.89 4.47 39.35
CA ARG A 109 -29.71 3.13 39.93
C ARG A 109 -28.24 2.63 39.90
N GLY A 110 -27.29 3.44 39.47
CA GLY A 110 -25.88 3.08 39.43
C GLY A 110 -25.46 2.28 38.23
N ASN A 111 -26.31 2.12 37.22
CA ASN A 111 -25.97 1.34 36.01
C ASN A 111 -25.18 2.20 35.02
N LYS A 112 -24.08 1.64 34.49
CA LYS A 112 -23.18 2.28 33.52
C LYS A 112 -23.04 1.48 32.23
N TYR A 113 -23.53 0.27 32.19
CA TYR A 113 -23.36 -0.63 31.05
C TYR A 113 -24.70 -1.18 30.59
N ILE A 114 -24.81 -1.44 29.30
CA ILE A 114 -25.93 -2.12 28.68
C ILE A 114 -25.43 -3.45 28.14
N LEU A 115 -26.06 -4.54 28.57
CA LEU A 115 -25.86 -5.85 27.96
C LEU A 115 -26.87 -6.00 26.81
N VAL A 116 -26.33 -6.18 25.60
CA VAL A 116 -27.12 -6.46 24.39
C VAL A 116 -27.01 -7.94 24.09
N ILE A 117 -28.15 -8.60 23.96
CA ILE A 117 -28.24 -10.01 23.55
C ILE A 117 -29.09 -10.07 22.30
N THR A 118 -28.52 -10.59 21.21
CA THR A 118 -29.19 -10.73 19.91
C THR A 118 -29.14 -12.17 19.44
N ASP A 119 -30.24 -12.67 18.93
CA ASP A 119 -30.29 -13.92 18.19
C ASP A 119 -29.98 -13.64 16.72
N ALA A 120 -29.21 -14.50 16.09
CA ALA A 120 -28.82 -14.40 14.69
C ALA A 120 -29.76 -15.13 13.72
N PHE A 121 -30.90 -15.66 14.25
CA PHE A 121 -31.96 -16.34 13.46
C PHE A 121 -32.81 -15.33 12.68
#